data_da0194ba7e484b4d7f40f105ea794197
#
_entry.id   da0194ba7e484b4d7f40f105ea794197
#
_cell.length_a   1.000
_cell.length_b   1.000
_cell.length_c   1.000
_cell.angle_alpha   90.00
_cell.angle_beta   90.00
_cell.angle_gamma   90.00
#
_symmetry.space_group_name_H-M   'P 1'
#
loop_
_entity.id
_entity.type
_entity.pdbx_description
1 polymer ?
#
loop_
_entity_poly.entity_id
_entity_poly.type
_entity_poly.pdbx_seq_one_letter_code
_entity_poly.pdbx_strand_id
1 'polypeptide(L)'
;MQEVKKISITANRILLFGGVYSNLQAVQKLKSIAELKGFSPNEIICNGDIVGYCAQPEECLQFVKAWGIHNIIGNVEENLREKEDDCGCDFEEGTRCDILSRQWYPYTQNVVSQRSVEWLKTLPRHLEIDFAGKKWAVVHGSPSNVSEFIFNSTDWAVKEKYLEELKVDGIIAGHSGLPFSNEKNDKYWVNPGVIGMPANDGNTAVWYAILTVENDKINVEHHSFEYDHQKANELMLEKGLPDSYAKTLLTGIWDNCDILPVEETKVQGEKKKF
;
A
#
# COMPACT_ATOMS: atom_id res chain seq x y z
N MET A 1 -21.79 3.04 -3.48
CA MET A 1 -20.37 3.24 -3.12
C MET A 1 -19.97 4.64 -3.49
N GLN A 2 -19.24 5.33 -2.64
CA GLN A 2 -18.68 6.63 -2.99
C GLN A 2 -17.37 6.38 -3.77
N GLU A 3 -17.36 6.62 -5.08
CA GLU A 3 -16.17 6.41 -5.91
C GLU A 3 -15.02 7.32 -5.47
N VAL A 4 -15.31 8.58 -5.22
CA VAL A 4 -14.34 9.60 -4.82
C VAL A 4 -14.83 10.31 -3.56
N LYS A 5 -13.97 10.41 -2.55
CA LYS A 5 -14.21 11.21 -1.35
C LYS A 5 -13.25 12.39 -1.31
N LYS A 6 -13.80 13.60 -1.16
CA LYS A 6 -13.00 14.82 -1.00
C LYS A 6 -12.69 15.07 0.47
N ILE A 7 -11.43 15.36 0.76
CA ILE A 7 -10.95 15.72 2.09
C ILE A 7 -10.02 16.94 1.99
N SER A 8 -9.95 17.71 3.05
CA SER A 8 -9.00 18.82 3.20
C SER A 8 -8.09 18.54 4.38
N ILE A 9 -6.78 18.62 4.15
CA ILE A 9 -5.77 18.46 5.19
C ILE A 9 -5.14 19.83 5.43
N THR A 10 -5.43 20.40 6.58
CA THR A 10 -4.94 21.75 6.96
C THR A 10 -3.57 21.72 7.62
N ALA A 11 -3.10 20.55 8.01
CA ALA A 11 -1.75 20.38 8.51
C ALA A 11 -0.71 20.57 7.41
N ASN A 12 0.52 20.87 7.78
CA ASN A 12 1.64 21.04 6.84
C ASN A 12 2.37 19.72 6.51
N ARG A 13 1.77 18.59 6.88
CA ARG A 13 2.35 17.24 6.66
C ARG A 13 1.28 16.17 6.56
N ILE A 14 1.60 15.09 5.84
CA ILE A 14 0.77 13.89 5.69
C ILE A 14 1.66 12.66 5.80
N LEU A 15 1.25 11.66 6.59
CA LEU A 15 1.86 10.34 6.61
C LEU A 15 1.09 9.42 5.65
N LEU A 16 1.80 8.77 4.75
CA LEU A 16 1.29 7.90 3.70
C LEU A 16 1.82 6.49 3.87
N PHE A 17 0.96 5.50 3.74
CA PHE A 17 1.36 4.10 3.68
C PHE A 17 0.30 3.28 2.95
N GLY A 18 0.66 2.05 2.57
CA GLY A 18 -0.26 1.09 1.97
C GLY A 18 0.18 -0.32 2.22
N GLY A 19 -0.52 -1.28 1.61
CA GLY A 19 -0.15 -2.67 1.65
C GLY A 19 0.14 -3.18 3.06
N VAL A 20 -0.83 -3.07 3.97
CA VAL A 20 -0.72 -3.65 5.34
C VAL A 20 -0.62 -5.16 5.26
N TYR A 21 -1.27 -5.76 4.24
CA TYR A 21 -1.17 -7.18 3.90
C TYR A 21 -1.42 -8.13 5.07
N SER A 22 -2.40 -7.83 5.93
CA SER A 22 -2.72 -8.63 7.12
C SER A 22 -1.56 -8.76 8.13
N ASN A 23 -0.58 -7.86 8.10
CA ASN A 23 0.58 -7.82 8.99
C ASN A 23 0.29 -6.89 10.19
N LEU A 24 -0.32 -7.46 11.23
CA LEU A 24 -0.73 -6.69 12.41
C LEU A 24 0.46 -6.08 13.14
N GLN A 25 1.60 -6.80 13.22
CA GLN A 25 2.82 -6.34 13.87
C GLN A 25 3.35 -5.06 13.22
N ALA A 26 3.32 -5.00 11.89
CA ALA A 26 3.79 -3.84 11.14
C ALA A 26 2.88 -2.63 11.32
N VAL A 27 1.55 -2.79 11.21
CA VAL A 27 0.63 -1.66 11.35
C VAL A 27 0.55 -1.13 12.77
N GLN A 28 0.69 -1.98 13.78
CA GLN A 28 0.80 -1.56 15.18
C GLN A 28 2.08 -0.73 15.42
N LYS A 29 3.19 -1.18 14.83
CA LYS A 29 4.46 -0.44 14.92
C LYS A 29 4.37 0.92 14.23
N LEU A 30 3.78 0.98 13.03
CA LEU A 30 3.59 2.25 12.32
C LEU A 30 2.71 3.22 13.12
N LYS A 31 1.62 2.74 13.74
CA LYS A 31 0.80 3.59 14.61
C LYS A 31 1.62 4.18 15.75
N SER A 32 2.44 3.39 16.42
CA SER A 32 3.31 3.88 17.48
C SER A 32 4.31 4.94 16.98
N ILE A 33 4.85 4.77 15.76
CA ILE A 33 5.72 5.76 15.11
C ILE A 33 4.97 7.06 14.82
N ALA A 34 3.76 6.96 14.27
CA ALA A 34 2.91 8.10 13.97
C ALA A 34 2.57 8.91 15.23
N GLU A 35 2.21 8.23 16.32
CA GLU A 35 1.93 8.84 17.62
C GLU A 35 3.18 9.54 18.20
N LEU A 36 4.35 8.90 18.16
CA LEU A 36 5.63 9.49 18.61
C LEU A 36 6.02 10.72 17.78
N LYS A 37 5.72 10.72 16.48
CA LYS A 37 5.93 11.87 15.60
C LYS A 37 4.82 12.92 15.72
N GLY A 38 3.80 12.68 16.55
CA GLY A 38 2.68 13.60 16.81
C GLY A 38 1.70 13.74 15.66
N PHE A 39 1.54 12.72 14.81
CA PHE A 39 0.50 12.70 13.77
C PHE A 39 -0.87 12.41 14.38
N SER A 40 -1.85 13.21 14.00
CA SER A 40 -3.27 12.91 14.25
C SER A 40 -3.82 11.96 13.16
N PRO A 41 -4.89 11.20 13.45
CA PRO A 41 -5.49 10.32 12.44
C PRO A 41 -5.90 11.03 11.13
N ASN A 42 -6.27 12.32 11.21
CA ASN A 42 -6.64 13.12 10.03
C ASN A 42 -5.47 13.50 9.13
N GLU A 43 -4.23 13.29 9.59
CA GLU A 43 -2.99 13.53 8.83
C GLU A 43 -2.43 12.24 8.23
N ILE A 44 -3.15 11.10 8.33
CA ILE A 44 -2.65 9.78 7.94
C ILE A 44 -3.56 9.18 6.88
N ILE A 45 -2.95 8.65 5.82
CA ILE A 45 -3.66 8.03 4.71
C ILE A 45 -3.09 6.64 4.44
N CYS A 46 -3.98 5.64 4.39
CA CYS A 46 -3.71 4.31 3.88
C CYS A 46 -4.27 4.20 2.45
N ASN A 47 -3.44 3.83 1.49
CA ASN A 47 -3.83 3.74 0.08
C ASN A 47 -4.29 2.33 -0.36
N GLY A 48 -4.84 1.54 0.55
CA GLY A 48 -5.45 0.24 0.28
C GLY A 48 -4.58 -0.96 0.64
N ASP A 49 -5.09 -2.14 0.32
CA ASP A 49 -4.49 -3.44 0.63
C ASP A 49 -4.20 -3.64 2.13
N ILE A 50 -5.24 -3.40 2.93
CA ILE A 50 -5.19 -3.67 4.38
C ILE A 50 -5.05 -5.18 4.63
N VAL A 51 -5.69 -5.99 3.80
CA VAL A 51 -5.62 -7.46 3.86
C VAL A 51 -4.79 -8.02 2.70
N GLY A 52 -4.33 -9.26 2.87
CA GLY A 52 -3.52 -9.99 1.90
C GLY A 52 -2.42 -10.79 2.59
N TYR A 53 -1.83 -11.70 1.89
CA TYR A 53 -0.59 -12.45 2.19
C TYR A 53 -0.42 -13.00 3.61
N CYS A 54 -0.45 -12.13 4.66
CA CYS A 54 -0.12 -12.49 6.05
C CYS A 54 -1.32 -13.02 6.86
N ALA A 55 -1.09 -13.29 8.15
CA ALA A 55 -1.94 -14.20 8.93
C ALA A 55 -3.12 -13.55 9.66
N GLN A 56 -3.20 -12.21 9.73
CA GLN A 56 -4.14 -11.53 10.63
C GLN A 56 -5.06 -10.53 9.92
N PRO A 57 -5.84 -10.97 8.88
CA PRO A 57 -6.68 -10.06 8.09
C PRO A 57 -7.77 -9.39 8.90
N GLU A 58 -8.51 -10.12 9.72
CA GLU A 58 -9.62 -9.54 10.51
C GLU A 58 -9.10 -8.54 11.54
N GLU A 59 -8.00 -8.87 12.22
CA GLU A 59 -7.38 -8.01 13.22
C GLU A 59 -6.86 -6.72 12.59
N CYS A 60 -6.28 -6.77 11.40
CA CYS A 60 -5.83 -5.60 10.66
C CYS A 60 -7.00 -4.69 10.26
N LEU A 61 -8.08 -5.25 9.74
CA LEU A 61 -9.28 -4.48 9.40
C LEU A 61 -9.86 -3.77 10.63
N GLN A 62 -10.01 -4.49 11.74
CA GLN A 62 -10.50 -3.91 12.99
C GLN A 62 -9.57 -2.83 13.52
N PHE A 63 -8.25 -3.06 13.47
CA PHE A 63 -7.24 -2.12 13.94
C PHE A 63 -7.23 -0.82 13.13
N VAL A 64 -7.19 -0.91 11.80
CA VAL A 64 -7.17 0.25 10.91
C VAL A 64 -8.48 1.04 11.02
N LYS A 65 -9.63 0.35 11.08
CA LYS A 65 -10.93 0.98 11.33
C LYS A 65 -10.95 1.74 12.66
N ALA A 66 -10.45 1.13 13.74
CA ALA A 66 -10.41 1.76 15.06
C ALA A 66 -9.40 2.91 15.15
N TRP A 67 -8.35 2.89 14.33
CA TRP A 67 -7.38 4.00 14.25
C TRP A 67 -8.00 5.27 13.69
N GLY A 68 -9.03 5.16 12.83
CA GLY A 68 -9.82 6.30 12.36
C GLY A 68 -9.12 7.18 11.34
N ILE A 69 -8.13 6.65 10.64
CA ILE A 69 -7.37 7.32 9.58
C ILE A 69 -8.16 7.36 8.26
N HIS A 70 -7.67 8.11 7.28
CA HIS A 70 -8.22 8.07 5.93
C HIS A 70 -7.78 6.79 5.21
N ASN A 71 -8.73 6.10 4.59
CA ASN A 71 -8.46 4.87 3.85
C ASN A 71 -9.18 4.90 2.51
N ILE A 72 -8.56 4.31 1.49
CA ILE A 72 -9.23 3.86 0.27
C ILE A 72 -9.25 2.34 0.22
N ILE A 73 -10.02 1.78 -0.70
CA ILE A 73 -10.06 0.36 -0.96
C ILE A 73 -8.93 -0.02 -1.93
N GLY A 74 -8.24 -1.15 -1.69
CA GLY A 74 -7.35 -1.81 -2.66
C GLY A 74 -8.10 -2.87 -3.46
N ASN A 75 -7.42 -3.53 -4.41
CA ASN A 75 -8.01 -4.60 -5.21
C ASN A 75 -8.43 -5.80 -4.35
N VAL A 76 -7.64 -6.17 -3.34
CA VAL A 76 -7.96 -7.31 -2.46
C VAL A 76 -9.25 -7.06 -1.68
N GLU A 77 -9.40 -5.88 -1.10
CA GLU A 77 -10.63 -5.51 -0.39
C GLU A 77 -11.82 -5.38 -1.35
N GLU A 78 -11.61 -4.91 -2.58
CA GLU A 78 -12.67 -4.79 -3.58
C GLU A 78 -13.22 -6.16 -3.92
N ASN A 79 -12.37 -7.13 -4.26
CA ASN A 79 -12.77 -8.50 -4.59
C ASN A 79 -13.36 -9.23 -3.37
N LEU A 80 -12.79 -9.03 -2.19
CA LEU A 80 -13.35 -9.59 -0.94
C LEU A 80 -14.77 -9.07 -0.65
N ARG A 81 -15.01 -7.77 -0.91
CA ARG A 81 -16.32 -7.13 -0.75
C ARG A 81 -17.35 -7.66 -1.74
N GLU A 82 -16.95 -7.87 -3.00
CA GLU A 82 -17.81 -8.37 -4.08
C GLU A 82 -17.94 -9.90 -4.03
N LYS A 83 -17.15 -10.58 -3.19
CA LYS A 83 -17.10 -12.06 -3.05
C LYS A 83 -16.59 -12.76 -4.31
N GLU A 84 -15.64 -12.13 -4.99
CA GLU A 84 -14.96 -12.73 -6.13
C GLU A 84 -14.04 -13.87 -5.68
N ASP A 85 -13.79 -14.81 -6.60
CA ASP A 85 -13.03 -16.03 -6.30
C ASP A 85 -11.51 -15.80 -6.24
N ASP A 86 -11.01 -14.66 -6.73
CA ASP A 86 -9.60 -14.29 -6.75
C ASP A 86 -9.32 -12.95 -6.04
N CYS A 87 -8.04 -12.63 -5.82
CA CYS A 87 -7.62 -11.45 -5.10
C CYS A 87 -7.73 -10.13 -5.87
N GLY A 88 -8.08 -10.16 -7.16
CA GLY A 88 -8.11 -8.98 -8.03
C GLY A 88 -6.73 -8.39 -8.31
N CYS A 89 -5.64 -9.15 -8.13
CA CYS A 89 -4.28 -8.63 -8.31
C CYS A 89 -3.83 -8.57 -9.78
N ASP A 90 -4.65 -9.05 -10.70
CA ASP A 90 -4.39 -9.07 -12.17
C ASP A 90 -3.10 -9.84 -12.56
N PHE A 91 -2.76 -10.88 -11.77
CA PHE A 91 -1.62 -11.73 -12.05
C PHE A 91 -1.84 -12.55 -13.31
N GLU A 92 -0.80 -12.68 -14.14
CA GLU A 92 -0.85 -13.57 -15.29
C GLU A 92 -1.06 -15.02 -14.85
N GLU A 93 -1.99 -15.72 -15.51
CA GLU A 93 -2.38 -17.09 -15.15
C GLU A 93 -1.18 -18.06 -15.21
N GLY A 94 -1.02 -18.85 -14.16
CA GLY A 94 0.06 -19.83 -14.03
C GLY A 94 1.39 -19.26 -13.54
N THR A 95 1.50 -17.96 -13.34
CA THR A 95 2.67 -17.34 -12.71
C THR A 95 2.78 -17.74 -11.23
N ARG A 96 3.95 -17.53 -10.64
CA ARG A 96 4.16 -17.82 -9.22
C ARG A 96 3.25 -16.99 -8.32
N CYS A 97 3.04 -15.72 -8.66
CA CYS A 97 2.11 -14.84 -7.94
C CYS A 97 0.66 -15.36 -8.00
N ASP A 98 0.18 -15.79 -9.16
CA ASP A 98 -1.15 -16.40 -9.31
C ASP A 98 -1.29 -17.66 -8.45
N ILE A 99 -0.33 -18.59 -8.53
CA ILE A 99 -0.35 -19.84 -7.74
C ILE A 99 -0.39 -19.57 -6.23
N LEU A 100 0.40 -18.60 -5.75
CA LEU A 100 0.46 -18.27 -4.33
C LEU A 100 -0.79 -17.52 -3.86
N SER A 101 -1.39 -16.68 -4.70
CA SER A 101 -2.63 -15.96 -4.37
C SER A 101 -3.79 -16.92 -4.11
N ARG A 102 -3.89 -18.00 -4.88
CA ARG A 102 -4.89 -19.08 -4.69
C ARG A 102 -4.73 -19.84 -3.36
N GLN A 103 -3.65 -19.63 -2.62
CA GLN A 103 -3.44 -20.23 -1.29
C GLN A 103 -3.84 -19.27 -0.17
N TRP A 104 -3.41 -17.99 -0.23
CA TRP A 104 -3.67 -17.05 0.86
C TRP A 104 -5.04 -16.35 0.76
N TYR A 105 -5.59 -16.15 -0.45
CA TYR A 105 -6.85 -15.43 -0.59
C TYR A 105 -8.05 -16.19 -0.01
N PRO A 106 -8.23 -17.51 -0.24
CA PRO A 106 -9.27 -18.30 0.43
C PRO A 106 -9.16 -18.27 1.95
N TYR A 107 -7.94 -18.25 2.50
CA TYR A 107 -7.76 -18.08 3.94
C TYR A 107 -8.32 -16.73 4.41
N THR A 108 -8.00 -15.65 3.70
CA THR A 108 -8.52 -14.31 3.99
C THR A 108 -10.06 -14.29 3.94
N GLN A 109 -10.66 -14.85 2.89
CA GLN A 109 -12.12 -14.96 2.75
C GLN A 109 -12.78 -15.68 3.93
N ASN A 110 -12.16 -16.75 4.43
CA ASN A 110 -12.69 -17.54 5.53
C ASN A 110 -12.57 -16.86 6.90
N VAL A 111 -11.57 -16.01 7.09
CA VAL A 111 -11.28 -15.37 8.39
C VAL A 111 -11.98 -14.03 8.55
N VAL A 112 -12.15 -13.27 7.47
CA VAL A 112 -12.76 -11.94 7.53
C VAL A 112 -14.26 -12.02 7.82
N SER A 113 -14.68 -11.33 8.88
CA SER A 113 -16.07 -11.30 9.32
C SER A 113 -16.97 -10.49 8.38
N GLN A 114 -18.23 -10.85 8.30
CA GLN A 114 -19.24 -10.07 7.56
C GLN A 114 -19.30 -8.61 8.04
N ARG A 115 -19.06 -8.32 9.32
CA ARG A 115 -19.00 -6.95 9.85
C ARG A 115 -17.84 -6.15 9.25
N SER A 116 -16.70 -6.78 9.03
CA SER A 116 -15.56 -6.14 8.38
C SER A 116 -15.82 -5.93 6.89
N VAL A 117 -16.44 -6.89 6.21
CA VAL A 117 -16.89 -6.73 4.81
C VAL A 117 -17.87 -5.54 4.66
N GLU A 118 -18.83 -5.38 5.58
CA GLU A 118 -19.74 -4.22 5.54
C GLU A 118 -19.00 -2.88 5.75
N TRP A 119 -17.92 -2.86 6.52
CA TRP A 119 -17.10 -1.67 6.62
C TRP A 119 -16.34 -1.39 5.31
N LEU A 120 -15.78 -2.41 4.65
CA LEU A 120 -15.11 -2.24 3.35
C LEU A 120 -16.03 -1.59 2.30
N LYS A 121 -17.33 -1.88 2.32
CA LYS A 121 -18.32 -1.24 1.44
C LYS A 121 -18.45 0.28 1.65
N THR A 122 -17.99 0.79 2.79
CA THR A 122 -18.03 2.23 3.10
C THR A 122 -16.78 2.98 2.65
N LEU A 123 -15.71 2.27 2.29
CA LEU A 123 -14.46 2.88 1.84
C LEU A 123 -14.62 3.41 0.41
N PRO A 124 -14.07 4.60 0.11
CA PRO A 124 -14.02 5.12 -1.24
C PRO A 124 -12.97 4.39 -2.07
N ARG A 125 -13.10 4.43 -3.39
CA ARG A 125 -12.03 3.99 -4.31
C ARG A 125 -10.88 4.98 -4.35
N HIS A 126 -11.18 6.28 -4.32
CA HIS A 126 -10.18 7.34 -4.41
C HIS A 126 -10.43 8.42 -3.36
N LEU A 127 -9.36 9.15 -3.00
CA LEU A 127 -9.50 10.44 -2.31
C LEU A 127 -9.04 11.56 -3.23
N GLU A 128 -9.74 12.68 -3.20
CA GLU A 128 -9.23 13.98 -3.64
C GLU A 128 -8.81 14.78 -2.40
N ILE A 129 -7.61 15.33 -2.42
CA ILE A 129 -7.04 16.06 -1.28
C ILE A 129 -6.62 17.44 -1.74
N ASP A 130 -7.06 18.48 -1.01
CA ASP A 130 -6.44 19.78 -1.08
C ASP A 130 -5.35 19.86 0.00
N PHE A 131 -4.08 19.93 -0.42
CA PHE A 131 -2.94 19.98 0.48
C PHE A 131 -1.87 20.93 -0.07
N ALA A 132 -1.40 21.85 0.74
CA ALA A 132 -0.36 22.81 0.37
C ALA A 132 -0.68 23.66 -0.88
N GLY A 133 -1.93 24.02 -1.07
CA GLY A 133 -2.36 24.77 -2.26
C GLY A 133 -2.39 23.96 -3.56
N LYS A 134 -2.11 22.66 -3.48
CA LYS A 134 -2.12 21.70 -4.60
C LYS A 134 -3.24 20.71 -4.47
N LYS A 135 -3.71 20.18 -5.60
CA LYS A 135 -4.69 19.10 -5.66
C LYS A 135 -3.98 17.76 -5.81
N TRP A 136 -4.36 16.81 -4.98
CA TRP A 136 -3.83 15.47 -4.99
C TRP A 136 -4.95 14.44 -5.15
N ALA A 137 -4.64 13.36 -5.85
CA ALA A 137 -5.47 12.16 -5.84
C ALA A 137 -4.74 11.04 -5.09
N VAL A 138 -5.50 10.27 -4.31
CA VAL A 138 -5.02 8.99 -3.76
C VAL A 138 -5.77 7.89 -4.48
N VAL A 139 -5.02 6.99 -5.09
CA VAL A 139 -5.50 5.83 -5.82
C VAL A 139 -4.78 4.58 -5.33
N HIS A 140 -5.31 3.38 -5.61
CA HIS A 140 -4.58 2.15 -5.25
C HIS A 140 -3.54 1.82 -6.32
N GLY A 141 -3.93 1.41 -7.51
CA GLY A 141 -3.02 1.19 -8.67
C GLY A 141 -2.91 2.47 -9.50
N SER A 142 -3.90 2.70 -10.37
CA SER A 142 -4.04 3.92 -11.16
C SER A 142 -5.47 4.46 -11.09
N PRO A 143 -5.73 5.66 -11.65
CA PRO A 143 -7.09 6.21 -11.69
C PRO A 143 -8.11 5.35 -12.44
N SER A 144 -7.68 4.60 -13.43
CA SER A 144 -8.55 3.81 -14.29
C SER A 144 -8.56 2.32 -13.96
N ASN A 145 -7.51 1.81 -13.30
CA ASN A 145 -7.39 0.40 -12.94
C ASN A 145 -6.79 0.24 -11.54
N VAL A 146 -7.57 -0.35 -10.63
CA VAL A 146 -7.17 -0.60 -9.24
C VAL A 146 -5.94 -1.51 -9.14
N SER A 147 -5.72 -2.38 -10.13
CA SER A 147 -4.63 -3.36 -10.16
C SER A 147 -3.51 -3.02 -11.14
N GLU A 148 -3.47 -1.78 -11.66
CA GLU A 148 -2.39 -1.37 -12.54
C GLU A 148 -1.08 -1.17 -11.78
N PHE A 149 -0.01 -1.83 -12.24
CA PHE A 149 1.31 -1.71 -11.68
C PHE A 149 2.03 -0.48 -12.25
N ILE A 150 2.25 0.53 -11.42
CA ILE A 150 3.07 1.70 -11.75
C ILE A 150 4.34 1.66 -10.90
N PHE A 151 5.50 1.63 -11.56
CA PHE A 151 6.82 1.56 -10.92
C PHE A 151 7.61 2.87 -11.07
N ASN A 152 8.75 2.95 -10.40
CA ASN A 152 9.68 4.05 -10.59
C ASN A 152 10.12 4.14 -12.05
N SER A 153 10.42 3.00 -12.69
CA SER A 153 10.84 2.87 -14.08
C SER A 153 9.74 3.10 -15.13
N THR A 154 8.45 3.15 -14.72
CA THR A 154 7.36 3.49 -15.65
C THR A 154 7.56 4.88 -16.24
N ASP A 155 7.45 5.01 -17.57
CA ASP A 155 7.66 6.27 -18.26
C ASP A 155 6.81 7.39 -17.65
N TRP A 156 7.41 8.58 -17.52
CA TRP A 156 6.72 9.76 -17.01
C TRP A 156 5.48 10.12 -17.85
N ALA A 157 5.48 9.88 -19.14
CA ALA A 157 4.33 10.17 -20.00
C ALA A 157 3.06 9.42 -19.57
N VAL A 158 3.19 8.19 -19.02
CA VAL A 158 2.06 7.45 -18.45
C VAL A 158 1.54 8.14 -17.19
N LYS A 159 2.44 8.53 -16.30
CA LYS A 159 2.11 9.24 -15.06
C LYS A 159 1.49 10.60 -15.32
N GLU A 160 2.06 11.36 -16.27
CA GLU A 160 1.59 12.69 -16.69
C GLU A 160 0.19 12.64 -17.28
N LYS A 161 -0.12 11.63 -18.11
CA LYS A 161 -1.47 11.40 -18.63
C LYS A 161 -2.51 11.29 -17.51
N TYR A 162 -2.26 10.51 -16.46
CA TYR A 162 -3.18 10.38 -15.33
C TYR A 162 -3.32 11.67 -14.51
N LEU A 163 -2.22 12.42 -14.33
CA LEU A 163 -2.25 13.72 -13.66
C LEU A 163 -3.13 14.73 -14.45
N GLU A 164 -3.04 14.72 -15.78
CA GLU A 164 -3.85 15.58 -16.66
C GLU A 164 -5.33 15.16 -16.67
N GLU A 165 -5.62 13.85 -16.78
CA GLU A 165 -6.99 13.31 -16.76
C GLU A 165 -7.73 13.71 -15.48
N LEU A 166 -7.08 13.59 -14.32
CA LEU A 166 -7.65 13.97 -13.02
C LEU A 166 -7.56 15.48 -12.74
N LYS A 167 -6.76 16.23 -13.50
CA LYS A 167 -6.49 17.67 -13.29
C LYS A 167 -5.93 17.93 -11.88
N VAL A 168 -4.97 17.12 -11.47
CA VAL A 168 -4.29 17.21 -10.17
C VAL A 168 -2.81 17.54 -10.33
N ASP A 169 -2.21 17.96 -9.22
CA ASP A 169 -0.78 18.27 -9.14
C ASP A 169 0.05 17.08 -8.67
N GLY A 170 -0.57 16.16 -7.95
CA GLY A 170 0.08 14.94 -7.48
C GLY A 170 -0.86 13.74 -7.41
N ILE A 171 -0.30 12.56 -7.61
CA ILE A 171 -0.96 11.27 -7.40
C ILE A 171 -0.16 10.50 -6.35
N ILE A 172 -0.86 10.00 -5.34
CA ILE A 172 -0.37 9.03 -4.36
C ILE A 172 -0.95 7.69 -4.75
N ALA A 173 -0.09 6.75 -5.16
CA ALA A 173 -0.48 5.42 -5.62
C ALA A 173 0.17 4.32 -4.77
N GLY A 174 -0.29 3.08 -4.90
CA GLY A 174 0.19 1.90 -4.20
C GLY A 174 0.41 0.71 -5.13
N HIS A 175 -0.16 -0.44 -4.78
CA HIS A 175 -0.26 -1.71 -5.50
C HIS A 175 1.09 -2.35 -5.87
N SER A 176 2.02 -1.61 -6.50
CA SER A 176 3.33 -2.15 -6.93
C SER A 176 4.28 -2.52 -5.79
N GLY A 177 3.97 -2.16 -4.55
CA GLY A 177 4.69 -2.58 -3.34
C GLY A 177 6.04 -1.91 -3.09
N LEU A 178 6.62 -1.23 -4.08
CA LEU A 178 7.94 -0.60 -3.98
C LEU A 178 7.84 0.90 -3.70
N PRO A 179 8.60 1.44 -2.72
CA PRO A 179 8.63 2.87 -2.45
C PRO A 179 9.37 3.64 -3.55
N PHE A 180 8.78 4.73 -4.04
CA PHE A 180 9.44 5.69 -4.92
C PHE A 180 8.68 7.01 -4.99
N SER A 181 9.35 8.06 -5.43
CA SER A 181 8.71 9.32 -5.80
C SER A 181 9.34 9.89 -7.06
N ASN A 182 8.51 10.45 -7.94
CA ASN A 182 8.94 11.17 -9.12
C ASN A 182 8.36 12.58 -9.09
N GLU A 183 9.18 13.56 -9.47
CA GLU A 183 8.79 14.95 -9.63
C GLU A 183 9.24 15.45 -11.00
N LYS A 184 8.35 16.13 -11.71
CA LYS A 184 8.66 16.83 -12.96
C LYS A 184 7.69 17.99 -13.17
N ASN A 185 8.20 19.17 -13.44
CA ASN A 185 7.39 20.38 -13.70
C ASN A 185 6.35 20.66 -12.59
N ASP A 186 6.77 20.50 -11.31
CA ASP A 186 5.92 20.71 -10.14
C ASP A 186 4.70 19.77 -10.07
N LYS A 187 4.81 18.62 -10.74
CA LYS A 187 3.87 17.50 -10.70
C LYS A 187 4.54 16.31 -10.03
N TYR A 188 3.75 15.52 -9.28
CA TYR A 188 4.27 14.48 -8.38
C TYR A 188 3.58 13.15 -8.61
N TRP A 189 4.37 12.07 -8.57
CA TRP A 189 3.86 10.71 -8.41
C TRP A 189 4.58 10.06 -7.23
N VAL A 190 3.82 9.63 -6.21
CA VAL A 190 4.38 9.09 -4.96
C VAL A 190 3.80 7.71 -4.69
N ASN A 191 4.67 6.72 -4.54
CA ASN A 191 4.32 5.44 -3.95
C ASN A 191 5.01 5.35 -2.58
N PRO A 192 4.28 5.31 -1.47
CA PRO A 192 4.87 5.28 -0.14
C PRO A 192 5.60 3.96 0.19
N GLY A 193 5.47 2.95 -0.66
CA GLY A 193 5.80 1.58 -0.35
C GLY A 193 4.70 0.88 0.44
N VAL A 194 5.01 -0.30 0.93
CA VAL A 194 4.08 -1.12 1.72
C VAL A 194 4.68 -1.44 3.09
N ILE A 195 3.82 -1.64 4.08
CA ILE A 195 4.26 -1.97 5.44
C ILE A 195 4.08 -3.46 5.78
N GLY A 196 3.40 -4.22 4.94
CA GLY A 196 3.14 -5.64 5.19
C GLY A 196 4.23 -6.58 4.68
N MET A 197 5.04 -6.12 3.71
CA MET A 197 6.13 -6.87 3.09
C MET A 197 7.36 -5.98 2.87
N PRO A 198 8.58 -6.52 2.91
CA PRO A 198 9.81 -5.79 2.58
C PRO A 198 9.85 -5.34 1.10
N ALA A 199 10.67 -4.33 0.80
CA ALA A 199 10.79 -3.71 -0.52
C ALA A 199 11.72 -4.45 -1.50
N ASN A 200 11.91 -5.74 -1.35
CA ASN A 200 12.76 -6.59 -2.21
C ASN A 200 14.25 -6.14 -2.27
N ASP A 201 14.74 -5.50 -1.22
CA ASP A 201 16.05 -4.86 -1.14
C ASP A 201 17.05 -5.56 -0.20
N GLY A 202 16.71 -6.77 0.27
CA GLY A 202 17.52 -7.55 1.21
C GLY A 202 17.47 -7.05 2.65
N ASN A 203 16.52 -6.14 2.96
CA ASN A 203 16.27 -5.65 4.31
C ASN A 203 14.85 -6.04 4.75
N THR A 204 14.69 -6.42 6.01
CA THR A 204 13.40 -6.79 6.61
C THR A 204 12.54 -5.59 6.99
N ALA A 205 13.11 -4.39 6.99
CA ALA A 205 12.39 -3.14 7.22
C ALA A 205 11.35 -2.87 6.13
N VAL A 206 10.26 -2.23 6.52
CA VAL A 206 9.15 -1.87 5.64
C VAL A 206 9.00 -0.35 5.53
N TRP A 207 8.25 0.15 4.55
CA TRP A 207 8.33 1.53 4.12
C TRP A 207 7.01 2.30 4.25
N TYR A 208 7.13 3.59 4.56
CA TYR A 208 6.08 4.61 4.51
C TYR A 208 6.67 5.92 4.01
N ALA A 209 5.83 6.89 3.65
CA ALA A 209 6.31 8.21 3.25
C ALA A 209 5.67 9.32 4.09
N ILE A 210 6.37 10.45 4.19
CA ILE A 210 5.83 11.69 4.75
C ILE A 210 5.93 12.76 3.67
N LEU A 211 4.82 13.40 3.37
CA LEU A 211 4.78 14.66 2.63
C LEU A 211 4.82 15.80 3.64
N THR A 212 5.69 16.76 3.40
CA THR A 212 5.76 18.01 4.19
C THR A 212 5.74 19.23 3.26
N VAL A 213 5.32 20.37 3.81
CA VAL A 213 5.39 21.66 3.13
C VAL A 213 6.37 22.55 3.88
N GLU A 214 7.41 22.97 3.17
CA GLU A 214 8.39 23.93 3.66
C GLU A 214 8.63 25.02 2.62
N ASN A 215 8.45 26.27 3.00
CA ASN A 215 8.63 27.42 2.10
C ASN A 215 7.84 27.27 0.76
N ASP A 216 6.58 26.86 0.85
CA ASP A 216 5.66 26.59 -0.27
C ASP A 216 6.13 25.48 -1.23
N LYS A 217 7.11 24.67 -0.83
CA LYS A 217 7.57 23.49 -1.57
C LYS A 217 7.11 22.22 -0.90
N ILE A 218 6.70 21.25 -1.72
CA ILE A 218 6.43 19.89 -1.28
C ILE A 218 7.76 19.15 -1.15
N ASN A 219 7.96 18.52 -0.01
CA ASN A 219 9.03 17.57 0.20
C ASN A 219 8.42 16.19 0.44
N VAL A 220 8.97 15.15 -0.21
CA VAL A 220 8.55 13.75 -0.07
C VAL A 220 9.71 12.98 0.55
N GLU A 221 9.51 12.47 1.74
CA GLU A 221 10.51 11.66 2.44
C GLU A 221 10.02 10.23 2.59
N HIS A 222 10.80 9.27 2.10
CA HIS A 222 10.58 7.85 2.35
C HIS A 222 11.33 7.42 3.61
N HIS A 223 10.62 6.72 4.49
CA HIS A 223 11.16 6.22 5.76
C HIS A 223 10.93 4.72 5.86
N SER A 224 11.90 4.01 6.42
CA SER A 224 11.76 2.60 6.77
C SER A 224 11.71 2.41 8.28
N PHE A 225 11.13 1.28 8.69
CA PHE A 225 11.11 0.89 10.10
C PHE A 225 11.14 -0.62 10.28
N GLU A 226 11.75 -1.04 11.37
CA GLU A 226 11.78 -2.42 11.83
C GLU A 226 10.55 -2.71 12.70
N TYR A 227 10.03 -3.93 12.58
CA TYR A 227 8.91 -4.44 13.38
C TYR A 227 9.17 -5.91 13.75
N ASP A 228 8.29 -6.55 14.48
CA ASP A 228 8.42 -7.97 14.83
C ASP A 228 8.04 -8.88 13.64
N HIS A 229 8.90 -8.87 12.61
CA HIS A 229 8.73 -9.66 11.40
C HIS A 229 8.88 -11.18 11.67
N GLN A 230 9.60 -11.57 12.74
CA GLN A 230 9.70 -12.98 13.13
C GLN A 230 8.34 -13.49 13.61
N LYS A 231 7.64 -12.73 14.44
CA LYS A 231 6.29 -13.08 14.88
C LYS A 231 5.30 -13.15 13.72
N ALA A 232 5.38 -12.22 12.77
CA ALA A 232 4.55 -12.26 11.57
C ALA A 232 4.82 -13.52 10.73
N ASN A 233 6.08 -13.89 10.53
CA ASN A 233 6.48 -15.13 9.86
C ASN A 233 5.94 -16.37 10.56
N GLU A 234 6.14 -16.50 11.89
CA GLU A 234 5.64 -17.62 12.68
C GLU A 234 4.13 -17.82 12.50
N LEU A 235 3.36 -16.73 12.60
CA LEU A 235 1.91 -16.76 12.44
C LEU A 235 1.49 -17.21 11.02
N MET A 236 2.22 -16.79 9.99
CA MET A 236 1.96 -17.26 8.62
C MET A 236 2.14 -18.78 8.51
N LEU A 237 3.23 -19.32 9.06
CA LEU A 237 3.51 -20.76 9.06
C LEU A 237 2.47 -21.53 9.88
N GLU A 238 2.09 -21.04 11.06
CA GLU A 238 1.03 -21.64 11.89
C GLU A 238 -0.33 -21.75 11.17
N LYS A 239 -0.63 -20.80 10.27
CA LYS A 239 -1.86 -20.77 9.47
C LYS A 239 -1.76 -21.55 8.16
N GLY A 240 -0.60 -22.13 7.84
CA GLY A 240 -0.37 -22.85 6.58
C GLY A 240 -0.38 -21.93 5.34
N LEU A 241 -0.05 -20.65 5.54
CA LEU A 241 0.11 -19.69 4.45
C LEU A 241 1.41 -19.98 3.67
N PRO A 242 1.58 -19.45 2.44
CA PRO A 242 2.73 -19.77 1.62
C PRO A 242 4.08 -19.51 2.30
N ASP A 243 4.88 -20.56 2.48
CA ASP A 243 6.22 -20.51 3.11
C ASP A 243 7.15 -19.51 2.43
N SER A 244 7.02 -19.33 1.12
CA SER A 244 7.81 -18.39 0.35
C SER A 244 7.55 -16.94 0.76
N TYR A 245 6.29 -16.56 0.96
CA TYR A 245 5.95 -15.22 1.48
C TYR A 245 6.36 -15.06 2.95
N ALA A 246 6.18 -16.09 3.77
CA ALA A 246 6.67 -16.07 5.14
C ALA A 246 8.20 -15.86 5.19
N LYS A 247 8.95 -16.55 4.31
CA LYS A 247 10.41 -16.39 4.18
C LYS A 247 10.81 -14.98 3.73
N THR A 248 10.02 -14.33 2.88
CA THR A 248 10.26 -12.94 2.45
C THR A 248 10.37 -11.99 3.65
N LEU A 249 9.55 -12.19 4.68
CA LEU A 249 9.60 -11.38 5.90
C LEU A 249 10.94 -11.49 6.65
N LEU A 250 11.64 -12.62 6.50
CA LEU A 250 12.94 -12.87 7.16
C LEU A 250 14.14 -12.45 6.31
N THR A 251 14.00 -12.44 4.99
CA THR A 251 15.11 -12.21 4.07
C THR A 251 15.13 -10.84 3.43
N GLY A 252 13.98 -10.18 3.39
CA GLY A 252 13.81 -8.94 2.62
C GLY A 252 13.82 -9.14 1.10
N ILE A 253 13.78 -10.39 0.62
CA ILE A 253 13.83 -10.75 -0.80
C ILE A 253 12.53 -11.46 -1.19
N TRP A 254 11.90 -11.01 -2.26
CA TRP A 254 10.68 -11.61 -2.80
C TRP A 254 10.97 -12.98 -3.43
N ASP A 255 10.02 -13.89 -3.33
CA ASP A 255 10.10 -15.25 -3.88
C ASP A 255 10.29 -15.27 -5.41
N ASN A 256 9.72 -14.28 -6.09
CA ASN A 256 9.78 -14.12 -7.54
C ASN A 256 9.71 -12.63 -7.92
N CYS A 257 9.92 -12.35 -9.20
CA CYS A 257 9.86 -11.02 -9.79
C CYS A 257 8.81 -10.91 -10.92
N ASP A 258 7.77 -11.76 -10.89
CA ASP A 258 6.78 -11.87 -11.99
C ASP A 258 6.12 -10.55 -12.34
N ILE A 259 5.82 -9.72 -11.34
CA ILE A 259 5.19 -8.40 -11.54
C ILE A 259 6.19 -7.29 -11.85
N LEU A 260 7.49 -7.54 -11.71
CA LEU A 260 8.50 -6.49 -11.80
C LEU A 260 8.99 -6.29 -13.26
N PRO A 261 9.05 -5.04 -13.75
CA PRO A 261 9.80 -4.73 -14.96
C PRO A 261 11.28 -5.11 -14.82
N VAL A 262 11.96 -5.26 -15.97
CA VAL A 262 13.37 -5.65 -16.01
C VAL A 262 14.26 -4.70 -15.18
N GLU A 263 13.96 -3.40 -15.20
CA GLU A 263 14.70 -2.38 -14.46
C GLU A 263 14.62 -2.59 -12.95
N GLU A 264 13.42 -2.92 -12.44
CA GLU A 264 13.20 -3.17 -11.01
C GLU A 264 13.74 -4.55 -10.59
N THR A 265 13.68 -5.54 -11.49
CA THR A 265 14.25 -6.88 -11.25
C THR A 265 15.77 -6.84 -11.11
N LYS A 266 16.47 -6.00 -11.89
CA LYS A 266 17.94 -5.87 -11.83
C LYS A 266 18.46 -5.38 -10.49
N VAL A 267 17.65 -4.64 -9.74
CA VAL A 267 18.02 -4.08 -8.44
C VAL A 267 17.49 -4.88 -7.24
N GLN A 268 17.03 -6.12 -7.47
CA GLN A 268 16.64 -7.02 -6.39
C GLN A 268 17.81 -7.22 -5.42
N GLY A 269 17.58 -7.04 -4.14
CA GLY A 269 18.59 -7.15 -3.09
C GLY A 269 19.49 -5.91 -2.92
N GLU A 270 19.31 -4.88 -3.75
CA GLU A 270 20.00 -3.60 -3.57
C GLU A 270 19.24 -2.70 -2.60
N LYS A 271 19.92 -2.23 -1.54
CA LYS A 271 19.31 -1.37 -0.53
C LYS A 271 18.73 -0.10 -1.15
N LYS A 272 17.45 0.15 -0.87
CA LYS A 272 16.79 1.40 -1.26
C LYS A 272 17.49 2.60 -0.59
N LYS A 273 17.66 3.68 -1.38
CA LYS A 273 18.24 4.96 -0.96
C LYS A 273 17.33 6.09 -1.42
N PHE A 274 16.99 7.03 -0.51
CA PHE A 274 16.18 8.21 -0.74
C PHE A 274 16.87 9.45 -0.21
#